data_1c727083eeeed5983072820f97017c9b
#
_entry.id   1c727083eeeed5983072820f97017c9b
#
_cell.length_a   1.000
_cell.length_b   1.000
_cell.length_c   1.000
_cell.angle_alpha   90.00
_cell.angle_beta   90.00
_cell.angle_gamma   90.00
#
_symmetry.space_group_name_H-M   'P 1'
#
loop_
_entity.id
_entity.type
_entity.pdbx_description
1 polymer ?
#
loop_
_entity_poly.entity_id
_entity_poly.type
_entity_poly.pdbx_seq_one_letter_code
_entity_poly.pdbx_strand_id
1 'polypeptide(L)'
;RFTEENTVEIQGQLIQDLTISLYENWNLITGISTEVNVSSINDPQNLIVPNTIYAYGSSGYYEGNTIQPGRGYWLRSFGEGDIILSSSYRSKISKEITDHLSCNSITINGNTLYFGGEISDDNLLSYSLPPLPPEGSFDVRFSDNMKYSENGGSISIRGLNTSVMIEYNLKEKNDIWSLSSSDRENIDLENEGTILMDGNINELLLQRKSTAPQIFTLLKSFPNPFNPVTTITYTIQEDSYIQLSVFSVQGKLIQHLDNSFKFTGNYAVSWDGKNMIGKSVGSGIYIVKLST
;
A
#
# COMPACT_ATOMS: atom_id res chain seq x y z
N ARG A 1 2.52 14.53 37.37
CA ARG A 1 1.07 14.39 37.24
C ARG A 1 0.43 15.25 38.31
N PHE A 2 -0.29 16.29 37.92
CA PHE A 2 -0.99 17.11 38.89
C PHE A 2 -2.22 16.33 39.36
N THR A 3 -2.44 16.29 40.65
CA THR A 3 -3.55 15.55 41.29
C THR A 3 -4.78 16.43 41.55
N GLU A 4 -4.63 17.74 41.34
CA GLU A 4 -5.70 18.74 41.51
C GLU A 4 -5.63 19.77 40.42
N GLU A 5 -6.78 20.34 40.02
CA GLU A 5 -6.85 21.50 39.13
C GLU A 5 -6.26 22.72 39.81
N ASN A 6 -5.11 23.19 39.34
CA ASN A 6 -4.49 24.41 39.76
C ASN A 6 -4.40 25.42 38.62
N THR A 7 -4.89 26.60 38.83
CA THR A 7 -4.72 27.72 37.89
C THR A 7 -3.39 28.41 38.18
N VAL A 8 -2.49 28.39 37.19
CA VAL A 8 -1.21 29.11 37.25
C VAL A 8 -1.29 30.27 36.26
N GLU A 9 -1.19 31.50 36.79
CA GLU A 9 -1.05 32.68 35.92
C GLU A 9 0.43 32.83 35.50
N ILE A 10 0.64 32.80 34.19
CA ILE A 10 1.95 33.05 33.58
C ILE A 10 1.87 34.37 32.85
N GLN A 11 2.67 35.35 33.25
CA GLN A 11 2.80 36.60 32.51
C GLN A 11 3.72 36.38 31.31
N GLY A 12 3.23 36.72 30.11
CA GLY A 12 3.96 36.63 28.85
C GLY A 12 3.48 37.66 27.83
N GLN A 13 4.29 37.89 26.80
CA GLN A 13 3.88 38.70 25.65
C GLN A 13 3.22 37.77 24.60
N LEU A 14 2.16 38.31 23.96
CA LEU A 14 1.50 37.61 22.86
C LEU A 14 2.47 37.51 21.66
N ILE A 15 2.65 36.30 21.13
CA ILE A 15 3.36 36.08 19.89
C ILE A 15 2.31 36.15 18.77
N GLN A 16 2.38 37.24 17.95
CA GLN A 16 1.47 37.45 16.84
C GLN A 16 2.03 36.95 15.52
N ASP A 17 3.35 36.96 15.38
CA ASP A 17 4.10 36.50 14.22
C ASP A 17 5.26 35.61 14.68
N LEU A 18 5.47 34.51 13.98
CA LEU A 18 6.56 33.57 14.25
C LEU A 18 7.15 33.07 12.94
N THR A 19 8.44 33.32 12.74
CA THR A 19 9.19 32.67 11.66
C THR A 19 9.69 31.33 12.13
N ILE A 20 9.44 30.30 11.35
CA ILE A 20 9.87 28.91 11.60
C ILE A 20 10.77 28.48 10.46
N SER A 21 12.02 28.15 10.78
CA SER A 21 12.95 27.55 9.81
C SER A 21 12.66 26.07 9.70
N LEU A 22 12.41 25.61 8.49
CA LEU A 22 12.14 24.24 8.14
C LEU A 22 13.39 23.58 7.55
N TYR A 23 13.51 22.30 7.81
CA TYR A 23 14.43 21.38 7.13
C TYR A 23 13.66 20.47 6.18
N GLU A 24 14.34 19.88 5.23
CA GLU A 24 13.74 18.87 4.36
C GLU A 24 13.14 17.72 5.19
N ASN A 25 12.01 17.18 4.75
CA ASN A 25 11.21 16.16 5.43
C ASN A 25 10.43 16.67 6.66
N TRP A 26 10.37 15.89 7.75
CA TRP A 26 9.47 16.14 8.88
C TRP A 26 10.03 17.13 9.90
N ASN A 27 9.22 18.15 10.21
CA ASN A 27 9.49 19.18 11.20
C ASN A 27 8.41 19.16 12.28
N LEU A 28 8.80 19.25 13.55
CA LEU A 28 7.86 19.47 14.64
C LEU A 28 7.74 20.97 14.90
N ILE A 29 6.57 21.51 14.68
CA ILE A 29 6.28 22.95 14.82
C ILE A 29 5.27 23.20 15.93
N THR A 30 5.16 24.44 16.39
CA THR A 30 4.16 24.88 17.35
C THR A 30 3.41 26.11 16.82
N GLY A 31 2.23 26.39 17.43
CA GLY A 31 1.44 27.58 17.09
C GLY A 31 1.95 28.85 17.78
N ILE A 32 1.37 29.97 17.38
CA ILE A 32 1.50 31.30 18.04
C ILE A 32 0.40 31.46 19.12
N SER A 33 0.26 32.64 19.70
CA SER A 33 -0.70 32.89 20.77
C SER A 33 -2.18 32.90 20.35
N THR A 34 -2.44 32.87 19.05
CA THR A 34 -3.77 32.76 18.44
C THR A 34 -3.81 31.60 17.46
N GLU A 35 -5.01 31.10 17.19
CA GLU A 35 -5.22 30.06 16.17
C GLU A 35 -4.86 30.58 14.78
N VAL A 36 -4.15 29.78 13.99
CA VAL A 36 -3.75 30.09 12.61
C VAL A 36 -4.31 29.02 11.68
N ASN A 37 -5.07 29.42 10.68
CA ASN A 37 -5.53 28.52 9.65
C ASN A 37 -4.35 28.07 8.78
N VAL A 38 -4.24 26.76 8.50
CA VAL A 38 -3.15 26.20 7.69
C VAL A 38 -3.04 26.89 6.33
N SER A 39 -4.17 27.21 5.69
CA SER A 39 -4.20 27.93 4.41
C SER A 39 -3.70 29.40 4.50
N SER A 40 -3.53 29.95 5.71
CA SER A 40 -3.01 31.28 5.95
C SER A 40 -1.54 31.32 6.36
N ILE A 41 -0.86 30.19 6.36
CA ILE A 41 0.60 30.14 6.57
C ILE A 41 1.28 30.84 5.40
N ASN A 42 2.18 31.77 5.70
CA ASN A 42 2.99 32.41 4.67
C ASN A 42 4.17 31.50 4.32
N ASP A 43 4.05 30.85 3.17
CA ASP A 43 5.05 29.96 2.58
C ASP A 43 5.41 30.48 1.16
N PRO A 44 6.33 31.43 1.07
CA PRO A 44 6.66 32.07 -0.22
C PRO A 44 7.46 31.16 -1.15
N GLN A 45 8.08 30.13 -0.62
CA GLN A 45 8.92 29.16 -1.37
C GLN A 45 8.16 27.88 -1.71
N ASN A 46 6.90 27.72 -1.28
CA ASN A 46 6.08 26.50 -1.42
C ASN A 46 6.79 25.27 -0.83
N LEU A 47 7.32 25.43 0.37
CA LEU A 47 8.04 24.36 1.08
C LEU A 47 7.11 23.31 1.67
N ILE A 48 5.92 23.72 2.10
CA ILE A 48 4.98 22.83 2.78
C ILE A 48 4.42 21.81 1.79
N VAL A 49 4.64 20.52 2.07
CA VAL A 49 3.99 19.44 1.35
C VAL A 49 2.49 19.47 1.69
N PRO A 50 1.59 19.57 0.71
CA PRO A 50 0.16 19.64 0.97
C PRO A 50 -0.35 18.44 1.79
N ASN A 51 -1.39 18.65 2.62
CA ASN A 51 -2.04 17.63 3.46
C ASN A 51 -1.09 16.91 4.46
N THR A 52 0.05 17.53 4.81
CA THR A 52 1.03 16.90 5.73
C THR A 52 1.21 17.67 7.04
N ILE A 53 0.23 18.47 7.42
CA ILE A 53 0.22 19.07 8.77
C ILE A 53 -0.64 18.17 9.66
N TYR A 54 -0.01 17.48 10.60
CA TYR A 54 -0.67 16.52 11.48
C TYR A 54 -0.60 16.94 12.93
N ALA A 55 -1.76 16.92 13.59
CA ALA A 55 -1.87 16.89 15.04
C ALA A 55 -1.98 15.44 15.52
N TYR A 56 -1.77 15.24 16.82
CA TYR A 56 -1.94 13.95 17.47
C TYR A 56 -3.05 14.02 18.52
N GLY A 57 -3.93 13.03 18.52
CA GLY A 57 -5.06 12.91 19.44
C GLY A 57 -5.27 11.50 19.96
N SER A 58 -6.38 11.25 20.61
CA SER A 58 -6.75 9.93 21.16
C SER A 58 -6.93 8.85 20.09
N SER A 59 -7.26 9.25 18.87
CA SER A 59 -7.47 8.36 17.71
C SER A 59 -6.25 8.28 16.77
N GLY A 60 -5.07 8.74 17.21
CA GLY A 60 -3.86 8.77 16.39
C GLY A 60 -3.61 10.11 15.71
N TYR A 61 -2.86 10.08 14.60
CA TYR A 61 -2.61 11.25 13.78
C TYR A 61 -3.85 11.65 12.98
N TYR A 62 -4.10 12.95 12.92
CA TYR A 62 -5.15 13.53 12.07
C TYR A 62 -4.64 14.81 11.39
N GLU A 63 -5.12 15.08 10.20
CA GLU A 63 -4.76 16.29 9.46
C GLU A 63 -5.32 17.54 10.17
N GLY A 64 -4.45 18.47 10.48
CA GLY A 64 -4.82 19.74 11.12
C GLY A 64 -5.15 20.80 10.09
N ASN A 65 -6.36 21.34 10.12
CA ASN A 65 -6.74 22.50 9.30
C ASN A 65 -6.36 23.82 9.98
N THR A 66 -6.06 23.77 11.27
CA THR A 66 -5.69 24.92 12.09
C THR A 66 -4.56 24.54 13.06
N ILE A 67 -3.66 25.49 13.28
CA ILE A 67 -2.59 25.40 14.27
C ILE A 67 -3.05 26.15 15.52
N GLN A 68 -3.30 25.43 16.60
CA GLN A 68 -3.76 25.97 17.88
C GLN A 68 -2.59 26.32 18.81
N PRO A 69 -2.74 27.35 19.65
CA PRO A 69 -1.75 27.69 20.67
C PRO A 69 -1.45 26.50 21.59
N GLY A 70 -0.17 26.32 21.94
CA GLY A 70 0.27 25.31 22.93
C GLY A 70 0.21 23.86 22.44
N ARG A 71 -0.06 23.61 21.16
CA ARG A 71 -0.04 22.28 20.55
C ARG A 71 1.14 22.13 19.59
N GLY A 72 1.67 20.90 19.50
CA GLY A 72 2.68 20.52 18.53
C GLY A 72 2.03 19.91 17.28
N TYR A 73 2.65 20.18 16.14
CA TYR A 73 2.23 19.65 14.84
C TYR A 73 3.43 19.13 14.07
N TRP A 74 3.28 18.00 13.43
CA TRP A 74 4.21 17.57 12.40
C TRP A 74 3.86 18.25 11.08
N LEU A 75 4.87 18.74 10.38
CA LEU A 75 4.78 19.34 9.06
C LEU A 75 5.88 18.74 8.19
N ARG A 76 5.54 18.31 6.99
CA ARG A 76 6.54 17.84 6.01
C ARG A 76 6.89 18.97 5.06
N SER A 77 8.20 19.15 4.83
CA SER A 77 8.74 20.15 3.91
C SER A 77 9.44 19.49 2.72
N PHE A 78 9.32 20.10 1.53
CA PHE A 78 10.08 19.72 0.33
C PHE A 78 11.57 20.06 0.43
N GLY A 79 11.95 21.01 1.27
CA GLY A 79 13.32 21.49 1.38
C GLY A 79 13.51 22.41 2.58
N GLU A 80 14.69 23.03 2.65
CA GLU A 80 15.05 23.98 3.70
C GLU A 80 14.57 25.40 3.37
N GLY A 81 14.13 26.15 4.38
CA GLY A 81 13.70 27.52 4.27
C GLY A 81 12.78 27.97 5.40
N ASP A 82 12.19 29.13 5.27
CA ASP A 82 11.41 29.75 6.32
C ASP A 82 9.93 29.86 5.94
N ILE A 83 9.06 29.57 6.90
CA ILE A 83 7.63 29.90 6.86
C ILE A 83 7.30 30.89 7.97
N ILE A 84 6.19 31.64 7.80
CA ILE A 84 5.75 32.58 8.84
C ILE A 84 4.31 32.24 9.22
N LEU A 85 4.11 32.00 10.51
CA LEU A 85 2.79 31.98 11.14
C LEU A 85 2.45 33.42 11.56
N SER A 86 1.28 33.90 11.14
CA SER A 86 0.83 35.25 11.47
C SER A 86 -0.65 35.28 11.79
N SER A 87 -1.03 36.02 12.82
CA SER A 87 -2.43 36.25 13.19
C SER A 87 -3.18 37.17 12.21
N SER A 88 -2.46 37.88 11.36
CA SER A 88 -3.01 38.88 10.44
C SER A 88 -2.98 38.46 8.96
N TYR A 89 -2.37 37.33 8.63
CA TYR A 89 -2.23 36.90 7.25
C TYR A 89 -3.56 36.31 6.71
N ARG A 90 -3.94 36.72 5.50
CA ARG A 90 -5.17 36.26 4.86
C ARG A 90 -4.89 34.97 4.08
N SER A 91 -5.82 34.00 4.23
CA SER A 91 -5.79 32.72 3.54
C SER A 91 -5.57 32.86 2.03
N LYS A 92 -4.62 32.11 1.49
CA LYS A 92 -4.56 31.77 0.06
C LYS A 92 -5.46 30.56 -0.19
N ILE A 93 -6.09 30.52 -1.36
CA ILE A 93 -6.79 29.30 -1.80
C ILE A 93 -5.71 28.25 -2.06
N SER A 94 -5.59 27.25 -1.20
CA SER A 94 -4.74 26.08 -1.43
C SER A 94 -5.42 25.16 -2.44
N LYS A 95 -4.65 24.58 -3.37
CA LYS A 95 -5.15 23.55 -4.27
C LYS A 95 -5.42 22.29 -3.44
N GLU A 96 -6.66 21.85 -3.41
CA GLU A 96 -7.03 20.61 -2.76
C GLU A 96 -6.51 19.41 -3.58
N ILE A 97 -5.88 18.45 -2.90
CA ILE A 97 -5.43 17.21 -3.54
C ILE A 97 -6.56 16.20 -3.43
N THR A 98 -7.07 15.78 -4.59
CA THR A 98 -8.22 14.90 -4.71
C THR A 98 -7.93 13.56 -5.38
N ASP A 99 -6.66 13.25 -5.66
CA ASP A 99 -6.23 12.01 -6.34
C ASP A 99 -6.79 10.76 -5.64
N HIS A 100 -6.86 10.77 -4.31
CA HIS A 100 -7.39 9.66 -3.51
C HIS A 100 -8.87 9.35 -3.77
N LEU A 101 -9.62 10.24 -4.41
CA LEU A 101 -11.03 9.99 -4.76
C LEU A 101 -11.19 8.86 -5.78
N SER A 102 -10.15 8.58 -6.58
CA SER A 102 -10.10 7.47 -7.51
C SER A 102 -9.60 6.16 -6.87
N CYS A 103 -8.97 6.23 -5.71
CA CYS A 103 -8.42 5.08 -5.01
C CYS A 103 -9.48 4.32 -4.21
N ASN A 104 -9.22 3.03 -3.99
CA ASN A 104 -9.91 2.27 -2.96
C ASN A 104 -9.51 2.78 -1.57
N SER A 105 -10.34 2.53 -0.58
CA SER A 105 -10.06 2.92 0.80
C SER A 105 -10.30 1.80 1.79
N ILE A 106 -9.50 1.79 2.85
CA ILE A 106 -9.68 0.96 4.03
C ILE A 106 -9.55 1.86 5.27
N THR A 107 -10.56 1.85 6.11
CA THR A 107 -10.61 2.65 7.35
C THR A 107 -10.55 1.72 8.55
N ILE A 108 -9.54 1.89 9.38
CA ILE A 108 -9.30 1.07 10.57
C ILE A 108 -9.47 1.96 11.79
N ASN A 109 -10.52 1.70 12.57
CA ASN A 109 -10.90 2.50 13.75
C ASN A 109 -10.84 4.01 13.48
N GLY A 110 -11.39 4.45 12.33
CA GLY A 110 -11.46 5.86 11.94
C GLY A 110 -10.25 6.42 11.20
N ASN A 111 -9.16 5.66 11.02
CA ASN A 111 -8.00 6.09 10.22
C ASN A 111 -8.06 5.46 8.83
N THR A 112 -8.10 6.30 7.80
CA THR A 112 -8.26 5.87 6.42
C THR A 112 -6.92 5.76 5.71
N LEU A 113 -6.70 4.61 5.09
CA LEU A 113 -5.63 4.35 4.14
C LEU A 113 -6.24 4.20 2.74
N TYR A 114 -5.46 4.54 1.72
CA TYR A 114 -5.85 4.46 0.33
C TYR A 114 -5.00 3.44 -0.41
N PHE A 115 -5.60 2.72 -1.38
CA PHE A 115 -4.86 1.73 -2.14
C PHE A 115 -5.46 1.52 -3.53
N GLY A 116 -4.62 1.00 -4.43
CA GLY A 116 -4.99 0.92 -5.85
C GLY A 116 -5.26 2.31 -6.44
N GLY A 117 -5.57 2.37 -7.73
CA GLY A 117 -5.68 3.64 -8.43
C GLY A 117 -4.31 4.34 -8.58
N GLU A 118 -4.28 5.48 -9.24
CA GLU A 118 -3.05 6.22 -9.48
C GLU A 118 -3.03 7.52 -8.66
N ILE A 119 -1.95 7.73 -7.93
CA ILE A 119 -1.59 9.02 -7.33
C ILE A 119 -0.44 9.59 -8.16
N SER A 120 -0.54 10.84 -8.58
CA SER A 120 0.54 11.47 -9.34
C SER A 120 1.80 11.58 -8.49
N ASP A 121 2.98 11.42 -9.11
CA ASP A 121 4.28 11.51 -8.42
C ASP A 121 4.44 12.83 -7.65
N ASP A 122 3.93 13.92 -8.21
CA ASP A 122 3.96 15.25 -7.59
C ASP A 122 3.15 15.32 -6.27
N ASN A 123 2.13 14.49 -6.13
CA ASN A 123 1.24 14.46 -4.97
C ASN A 123 1.55 13.32 -4.00
N LEU A 124 2.44 12.39 -4.36
CA LEU A 124 2.70 11.19 -3.55
C LEU A 124 3.14 11.52 -2.12
N LEU A 125 3.99 12.54 -1.94
CA LEU A 125 4.45 12.96 -0.61
C LEU A 125 3.33 13.47 0.30
N SER A 126 2.20 13.90 -0.26
CA SER A 126 1.02 14.33 0.50
C SER A 126 0.31 13.19 1.24
N TYR A 127 0.65 11.96 0.89
CA TYR A 127 0.15 10.75 1.54
C TYR A 127 1.14 10.15 2.55
N SER A 128 2.22 10.85 2.87
CA SER A 128 3.15 10.42 3.90
C SER A 128 2.64 10.69 5.30
N LEU A 129 2.99 9.80 6.23
CA LEU A 129 2.65 9.92 7.64
C LEU A 129 3.86 10.36 8.47
N PRO A 130 3.64 11.09 9.57
CA PRO A 130 4.71 11.52 10.47
C PRO A 130 5.50 10.34 11.05
N PRO A 131 6.64 10.59 11.72
CA PRO A 131 7.34 9.58 12.49
C PRO A 131 6.38 8.84 13.43
N LEU A 132 6.70 7.57 13.71
CA LEU A 132 5.88 6.74 14.59
C LEU A 132 5.62 7.46 15.93
N PRO A 133 4.37 7.43 16.42
CA PRO A 133 4.07 7.99 17.74
C PRO A 133 4.69 7.15 18.86
N PRO A 134 4.72 7.65 20.11
CA PRO A 134 5.20 6.89 21.26
C PRO A 134 4.50 5.54 21.42
N GLU A 135 5.20 4.57 22.05
CA GLU A 135 4.65 3.25 22.35
C GLU A 135 3.31 3.33 23.10
N GLY A 136 2.40 2.43 22.76
CA GLY A 136 1.04 2.40 23.31
C GLY A 136 0.07 3.38 22.66
N SER A 137 0.54 4.22 21.76
CA SER A 137 -0.30 5.15 21.02
C SER A 137 -0.91 4.47 19.79
N PHE A 138 -2.16 4.83 19.46
CA PHE A 138 -2.82 4.29 18.27
C PHE A 138 -2.20 4.85 16.98
N ASP A 139 -1.91 3.96 16.05
CA ASP A 139 -1.36 4.29 14.74
C ASP A 139 -1.68 3.21 13.71
N VAL A 140 -2.01 3.62 12.50
CA VAL A 140 -2.29 2.75 11.35
C VAL A 140 -1.60 3.32 10.13
N ARG A 141 -0.76 2.50 9.48
CA ARG A 141 0.00 2.91 8.28
C ARG A 141 0.43 1.73 7.43
N PHE A 142 0.70 1.96 6.16
CA PHE A 142 1.51 1.03 5.37
C PHE A 142 2.96 1.01 5.88
N SER A 143 3.67 -0.09 5.63
CA SER A 143 5.02 -0.34 6.16
C SER A 143 6.08 0.70 5.73
N ASP A 144 5.83 1.45 4.66
CA ASP A 144 6.67 2.53 4.15
C ASP A 144 6.38 3.91 4.78
N ASN A 145 5.59 3.97 5.85
CA ASN A 145 5.10 5.18 6.51
C ASN A 145 4.20 6.05 5.62
N MET A 146 3.42 5.42 4.77
CA MET A 146 2.45 6.07 3.90
C MET A 146 1.02 5.72 4.29
N LYS A 147 0.09 6.59 3.96
CA LYS A 147 -1.35 6.30 3.97
C LYS A 147 -1.90 5.88 2.60
N TYR A 148 -1.02 5.69 1.62
CA TYR A 148 -1.34 5.18 0.30
C TYR A 148 -0.35 4.11 -0.13
N SER A 149 -0.86 3.08 -0.82
CA SER A 149 -0.06 2.08 -1.53
C SER A 149 -0.77 1.63 -2.80
N GLU A 150 -0.10 1.73 -3.95
CA GLU A 150 -0.67 1.33 -5.23
C GLU A 150 -1.01 -0.16 -5.27
N ASN A 151 -0.14 -1.00 -4.74
CA ASN A 151 -0.25 -2.46 -4.84
C ASN A 151 -0.71 -3.14 -3.55
N GLY A 152 -1.15 -2.36 -2.56
CA GLY A 152 -1.40 -2.87 -1.21
C GLY A 152 -0.11 -3.12 -0.44
N GLY A 153 -0.09 -4.11 0.43
CA GLY A 153 1.06 -4.45 1.27
C GLY A 153 0.70 -4.61 2.73
N SER A 154 1.73 -4.66 3.56
CA SER A 154 1.57 -4.76 5.00
C SER A 154 1.06 -3.45 5.61
N ILE A 155 0.00 -3.54 6.40
CA ILE A 155 -0.57 -2.47 7.21
C ILE A 155 -0.21 -2.74 8.67
N SER A 156 0.62 -1.87 9.24
CA SER A 156 0.96 -1.91 10.66
C SER A 156 -0.15 -1.25 11.49
N ILE A 157 -0.55 -1.90 12.58
CA ILE A 157 -1.55 -1.41 13.53
C ILE A 157 -0.93 -1.42 14.92
N ARG A 158 -0.98 -0.30 15.63
CA ARG A 158 -0.40 -0.15 16.96
C ARG A 158 -1.39 0.43 17.96
N GLY A 159 -1.18 0.17 19.24
CA GLY A 159 -1.95 0.78 20.32
C GLY A 159 -3.41 0.30 20.45
N LEU A 160 -3.73 -0.84 19.85
CA LEU A 160 -5.03 -1.50 20.02
C LEU A 160 -4.89 -2.70 20.94
N ASN A 161 -5.78 -2.76 21.94
CA ASN A 161 -5.91 -3.91 22.86
C ASN A 161 -7.29 -4.56 22.77
N THR A 162 -8.06 -4.23 21.74
CA THR A 162 -9.48 -4.63 21.58
C THR A 162 -9.75 -5.04 20.13
N SER A 163 -11.00 -5.36 19.81
CA SER A 163 -11.44 -5.62 18.44
C SER A 163 -11.17 -4.45 17.50
N VAL A 164 -10.84 -4.79 16.25
CA VAL A 164 -10.56 -3.86 15.17
C VAL A 164 -11.78 -3.80 14.26
N MET A 165 -12.34 -2.61 14.06
CA MET A 165 -13.36 -2.35 13.05
C MET A 165 -12.69 -1.85 11.78
N ILE A 166 -12.93 -2.56 10.69
CA ILE A 166 -12.38 -2.29 9.36
C ILE A 166 -13.54 -2.02 8.43
N GLU A 167 -13.59 -0.81 7.89
CA GLU A 167 -14.52 -0.42 6.83
C GLU A 167 -13.73 -0.29 5.52
N TYR A 168 -14.27 -0.76 4.41
CA TYR A 168 -13.60 -0.65 3.12
C TYR A 168 -14.57 -0.27 2.02
N ASN A 169 -14.03 0.40 0.98
CA ASN A 169 -14.77 0.80 -0.20
C ASN A 169 -13.87 0.64 -1.45
N LEU A 170 -14.27 -0.27 -2.34
CA LEU A 170 -13.60 -0.52 -3.60
C LEU A 170 -14.25 0.31 -4.72
N LYS A 171 -13.45 1.09 -5.43
CA LYS A 171 -13.90 1.92 -6.57
C LYS A 171 -13.94 1.13 -7.87
N GLU A 172 -12.99 0.22 -8.06
CA GLU A 172 -12.88 -0.59 -9.25
C GLU A 172 -13.53 -1.97 -9.04
N LYS A 173 -14.59 -2.25 -9.81
CA LYS A 173 -15.35 -3.50 -9.70
C LYS A 173 -14.62 -4.74 -10.25
N ASN A 174 -13.54 -4.53 -11.02
CA ASN A 174 -12.82 -5.62 -11.66
C ASN A 174 -11.62 -6.12 -10.87
N ASP A 175 -11.24 -5.40 -9.82
CA ASP A 175 -10.13 -5.77 -8.96
C ASP A 175 -10.65 -6.53 -7.74
N ILE A 176 -10.12 -7.71 -7.54
CA ILE A 176 -10.36 -8.47 -6.32
C ILE A 176 -9.21 -8.19 -5.36
N TRP A 177 -9.55 -7.68 -4.21
CA TRP A 177 -8.61 -7.47 -3.12
C TRP A 177 -8.88 -8.46 -2.00
N SER A 178 -7.85 -8.86 -1.29
CA SER A 178 -7.99 -9.70 -0.10
C SER A 178 -7.24 -9.10 1.08
N LEU A 179 -7.80 -9.31 2.26
CA LEU A 179 -7.23 -8.90 3.53
C LEU A 179 -6.96 -10.14 4.37
N SER A 180 -5.77 -10.27 4.91
CA SER A 180 -5.38 -11.36 5.80
C SER A 180 -4.61 -10.86 7.01
N SER A 181 -4.56 -11.67 8.06
CA SER A 181 -3.66 -11.50 9.19
C SER A 181 -2.90 -12.82 9.43
N SER A 182 -1.85 -12.79 10.24
CA SER A 182 -1.00 -13.95 10.52
C SER A 182 -1.77 -15.21 10.97
N ASP A 183 -2.92 -15.03 11.61
CA ASP A 183 -3.65 -16.11 12.29
C ASP A 183 -5.04 -16.36 11.68
N ARG A 184 -5.37 -15.75 10.53
CA ARG A 184 -6.72 -15.85 9.92
C ARG A 184 -6.65 -16.08 8.42
N GLU A 185 -7.68 -16.78 7.92
CA GLU A 185 -7.88 -16.97 6.48
C GLU A 185 -8.06 -15.65 5.74
N ASN A 186 -7.74 -15.64 4.45
CA ASN A 186 -7.92 -14.50 3.58
C ASN A 186 -9.41 -14.15 3.45
N ILE A 187 -9.74 -12.89 3.64
CA ILE A 187 -11.07 -12.33 3.43
C ILE A 187 -11.04 -11.57 2.11
N ASP A 188 -11.85 -11.99 1.16
CA ASP A 188 -12.02 -11.28 -0.10
C ASP A 188 -12.87 -10.04 0.12
N LEU A 189 -12.39 -8.91 -0.38
CA LEU A 189 -13.09 -7.63 -0.30
C LEU A 189 -13.93 -7.44 -1.56
N GLU A 190 -15.22 -7.18 -1.41
CA GLU A 190 -16.15 -6.97 -2.51
C GLU A 190 -16.93 -5.65 -2.33
N ASN A 191 -16.83 -4.77 -3.32
CA ASN A 191 -17.51 -3.47 -3.33
C ASN A 191 -17.22 -2.62 -2.08
N GLU A 192 -18.09 -2.64 -1.08
CA GLU A 192 -17.95 -1.98 0.21
C GLU A 192 -18.41 -2.88 1.34
N GLY A 193 -17.83 -2.73 2.49
CA GLY A 193 -18.20 -3.57 3.64
C GLY A 193 -17.53 -3.17 4.93
N THR A 194 -17.93 -3.90 5.98
CA THR A 194 -17.38 -3.76 7.33
C THR A 194 -16.98 -5.14 7.85
N ILE A 195 -15.79 -5.24 8.38
CA ILE A 195 -15.24 -6.44 9.00
C ILE A 195 -14.91 -6.12 10.46
N LEU A 196 -15.40 -6.94 11.38
CA LEU A 196 -15.02 -6.87 12.78
C LEU A 196 -14.03 -8.00 13.06
N MET A 197 -12.84 -7.67 13.50
CA MET A 197 -11.82 -8.64 13.89
C MET A 197 -11.56 -8.54 15.39
N ASP A 198 -11.80 -9.62 16.12
CA ASP A 198 -11.50 -9.71 17.54
C ASP A 198 -10.06 -10.13 17.77
N GLY A 199 -9.44 -9.59 18.79
CA GLY A 199 -8.09 -9.93 19.21
C GLY A 199 -7.05 -8.83 18.95
N ASN A 200 -5.83 -9.11 19.34
CA ASN A 200 -4.72 -8.17 19.20
C ASN A 200 -4.11 -8.29 17.80
N ILE A 201 -4.58 -7.47 16.87
CA ILE A 201 -4.09 -7.45 15.49
C ILE A 201 -3.06 -6.34 15.37
N ASN A 202 -1.82 -6.70 15.10
CA ASN A 202 -0.72 -5.76 14.93
C ASN A 202 -0.36 -5.53 13.47
N GLU A 203 -0.79 -6.43 12.60
CA GLU A 203 -0.49 -6.38 11.17
C GLU A 203 -1.61 -7.01 10.35
N LEU A 204 -1.92 -6.37 9.22
CA LEU A 204 -2.79 -6.88 8.18
C LEU A 204 -2.03 -6.86 6.87
N LEU A 205 -2.25 -7.87 6.04
CA LEU A 205 -1.72 -7.91 4.68
C LEU A 205 -2.86 -7.68 3.71
N LEU A 206 -2.78 -6.58 2.96
CA LEU A 206 -3.70 -6.21 1.90
C LEU A 206 -3.07 -6.58 0.55
N GLN A 207 -3.72 -7.44 -0.22
CA GLN A 207 -3.19 -7.93 -1.49
C GLN A 207 -4.22 -7.80 -2.61
N ARG A 208 -3.76 -7.39 -3.79
CA ARG A 208 -4.55 -7.43 -5.01
C ARG A 208 -4.49 -8.86 -5.55
N LYS A 209 -5.64 -9.51 -5.65
CA LYS A 209 -5.75 -10.77 -6.36
C LYS A 209 -5.75 -10.48 -7.85
N SER A 210 -4.80 -11.05 -8.58
CA SER A 210 -4.82 -10.98 -10.03
C SER A 210 -6.04 -11.75 -10.54
N THR A 211 -7.00 -11.04 -11.14
CA THR A 211 -8.11 -11.64 -11.91
C THR A 211 -7.67 -12.07 -13.30
N ALA A 212 -6.46 -11.69 -13.71
CA ALA A 212 -5.87 -12.25 -14.89
C ALA A 212 -5.81 -13.77 -14.72
N PRO A 213 -6.26 -14.59 -15.67
CA PRO A 213 -6.00 -16.02 -15.65
C PRO A 213 -4.51 -16.16 -15.38
N GLN A 214 -4.13 -17.01 -14.44
CA GLN A 214 -2.71 -17.27 -14.16
C GLN A 214 -2.04 -17.57 -15.49
N ILE A 215 -1.36 -16.58 -16.04
CA ILE A 215 -0.76 -16.70 -17.37
C ILE A 215 0.52 -17.48 -17.16
N PHE A 216 0.37 -18.80 -17.14
CA PHE A 216 1.48 -19.67 -17.44
C PHE A 216 1.86 -19.40 -18.88
N THR A 217 2.97 -18.76 -19.09
CA THR A 217 3.41 -18.50 -20.45
C THR A 217 4.26 -19.69 -20.92
N LEU A 218 3.70 -20.47 -21.83
CA LEU A 218 4.48 -21.43 -22.58
C LEU A 218 5.26 -20.62 -23.64
N LEU A 219 6.53 -20.36 -23.39
CA LEU A 219 7.27 -19.36 -24.15
C LEU A 219 7.72 -19.85 -25.51
N LYS A 220 8.39 -21.00 -25.62
CA LYS A 220 8.91 -21.54 -26.89
C LYS A 220 9.31 -23.00 -26.77
N SER A 221 9.23 -23.72 -27.89
CA SER A 221 9.96 -24.97 -28.10
C SER A 221 11.08 -24.73 -29.12
N PHE A 222 12.30 -25.06 -28.75
CA PHE A 222 13.46 -24.90 -29.66
C PHE A 222 14.43 -26.09 -29.51
N PRO A 223 14.91 -26.64 -30.63
CA PRO A 223 14.53 -26.37 -32.01
C PRO A 223 13.10 -26.79 -32.34
N ASN A 224 12.45 -26.09 -33.28
CA ASN A 224 11.18 -26.46 -33.85
C ASN A 224 11.18 -26.11 -35.35
N PRO A 225 11.18 -27.08 -36.31
CA PRO A 225 11.08 -28.53 -36.08
C PRO A 225 12.26 -29.11 -35.30
N PHE A 226 12.00 -30.22 -34.55
CA PHE A 226 12.99 -30.89 -33.72
C PHE A 226 13.42 -32.25 -34.25
N ASN A 227 14.66 -32.67 -33.96
CA ASN A 227 15.20 -33.97 -34.30
C ASN A 227 16.37 -34.37 -33.38
N PRO A 228 16.24 -35.38 -32.51
CA PRO A 228 15.01 -35.93 -31.94
C PRO A 228 14.55 -35.13 -30.69
N VAL A 229 15.31 -34.10 -30.26
CA VAL A 229 15.12 -33.40 -28.99
C VAL A 229 14.67 -31.96 -29.20
N THR A 230 13.75 -31.50 -28.40
CA THR A 230 13.38 -30.09 -28.27
C THR A 230 13.35 -29.69 -26.79
N THR A 231 13.70 -28.44 -26.50
CA THR A 231 13.58 -27.85 -25.17
C THR A 231 12.37 -26.93 -25.14
N ILE A 232 11.50 -27.16 -24.16
CA ILE A 232 10.29 -26.37 -23.91
C ILE A 232 10.56 -25.49 -22.74
N THR A 233 10.41 -24.16 -22.92
CA THR A 233 10.57 -23.17 -21.86
C THR A 233 9.22 -22.67 -21.43
N TYR A 234 9.04 -22.47 -20.12
CA TYR A 234 7.82 -21.93 -19.53
C TYR A 234 8.12 -21.06 -18.31
N THR A 235 7.20 -20.16 -17.99
CA THR A 235 7.30 -19.28 -16.82
C THR A 235 6.16 -19.58 -15.86
N ILE A 236 6.50 -19.68 -14.58
CA ILE A 236 5.57 -19.76 -13.46
C ILE A 236 5.58 -18.42 -12.75
N GLN A 237 4.42 -17.76 -12.67
CA GLN A 237 4.28 -16.44 -12.06
C GLN A 237 3.93 -16.49 -10.57
N GLU A 238 3.31 -17.59 -10.12
CA GLU A 238 2.98 -17.85 -8.73
C GLU A 238 3.31 -19.29 -8.36
N ASP A 239 3.77 -19.52 -7.13
CA ASP A 239 4.11 -20.83 -6.61
C ASP A 239 2.91 -21.78 -6.75
N SER A 240 3.08 -22.83 -7.54
CA SER A 240 1.96 -23.72 -7.87
C SER A 240 2.40 -25.14 -8.23
N TYR A 241 1.47 -26.08 -8.07
CA TYR A 241 1.65 -27.43 -8.58
C TYR A 241 1.32 -27.43 -10.08
N ILE A 242 2.27 -27.85 -10.92
CA ILE A 242 2.10 -27.82 -12.38
C ILE A 242 2.14 -29.21 -12.99
N GLN A 243 1.46 -29.35 -14.14
CA GLN A 243 1.57 -30.51 -15.00
C GLN A 243 1.88 -30.06 -16.45
N LEU A 244 3.07 -30.42 -16.93
CA LEU A 244 3.49 -30.20 -18.31
C LEU A 244 3.43 -31.51 -19.07
N SER A 245 2.63 -31.55 -20.14
CA SER A 245 2.34 -32.79 -20.87
C SER A 245 2.33 -32.56 -22.39
N VAL A 246 2.69 -33.61 -23.13
CA VAL A 246 2.67 -33.63 -24.60
C VAL A 246 1.51 -34.50 -25.07
N PHE A 247 0.77 -34.00 -26.04
CA PHE A 247 -0.38 -34.65 -26.66
C PHE A 247 -0.20 -34.75 -28.17
N SER A 248 -0.82 -35.75 -28.79
CA SER A 248 -1.01 -35.78 -30.24
C SER A 248 -2.10 -34.78 -30.67
N VAL A 249 -2.22 -34.50 -31.97
CA VAL A 249 -3.30 -33.65 -32.52
C VAL A 249 -4.69 -34.22 -32.30
N GLN A 250 -4.82 -35.53 -32.03
CA GLN A 250 -6.09 -36.19 -31.66
C GLN A 250 -6.39 -36.10 -30.17
N GLY A 251 -5.58 -35.39 -29.37
CA GLY A 251 -5.76 -35.25 -27.91
C GLY A 251 -5.28 -36.45 -27.10
N LYS A 252 -4.59 -37.41 -27.73
CA LYS A 252 -4.02 -38.52 -26.97
C LYS A 252 -2.78 -38.12 -26.21
N LEU A 253 -2.71 -38.40 -24.91
CA LEU A 253 -1.53 -38.17 -24.09
C LEU A 253 -0.36 -38.99 -24.61
N ILE A 254 0.78 -38.35 -24.83
CA ILE A 254 2.03 -38.99 -25.29
C ILE A 254 3.01 -39.13 -24.11
N GLN A 255 3.26 -38.03 -23.38
CA GLN A 255 4.24 -37.99 -22.31
C GLN A 255 3.90 -36.93 -21.26
N HIS A 256 4.16 -37.20 -20.00
CA HIS A 256 4.29 -36.18 -18.97
C HIS A 256 5.76 -35.75 -18.89
N LEU A 257 6.01 -34.48 -19.03
CA LEU A 257 7.36 -33.91 -18.98
C LEU A 257 7.73 -33.39 -17.61
N ASP A 258 6.77 -32.80 -16.90
CA ASP A 258 6.92 -32.34 -15.53
C ASP A 258 5.58 -32.48 -14.78
N ASN A 259 5.63 -32.87 -13.51
CA ASN A 259 4.46 -32.97 -12.66
C ASN A 259 4.94 -32.75 -11.22
N SER A 260 5.14 -31.50 -10.85
CA SER A 260 5.73 -31.12 -9.56
C SER A 260 5.32 -29.74 -9.10
N PHE A 261 5.56 -29.45 -7.84
CA PHE A 261 5.46 -28.10 -7.31
C PHE A 261 6.62 -27.23 -7.84
N LYS A 262 6.29 -26.02 -8.30
CA LYS A 262 7.27 -25.04 -8.80
C LYS A 262 7.07 -23.71 -8.09
N PHE A 263 8.19 -23.10 -7.76
CA PHE A 263 8.22 -21.72 -7.33
C PHE A 263 8.11 -20.77 -8.52
N THR A 264 7.78 -19.51 -8.26
CA THR A 264 7.86 -18.43 -9.27
C THR A 264 9.22 -18.43 -9.95
N GLY A 265 9.24 -18.46 -11.30
CA GLY A 265 10.48 -18.49 -12.06
C GLY A 265 10.35 -19.03 -13.48
N ASN A 266 11.50 -19.07 -14.18
CA ASN A 266 11.62 -19.60 -15.54
C ASN A 266 12.19 -21.00 -15.52
N TYR A 267 11.58 -21.90 -16.29
CA TYR A 267 11.93 -23.30 -16.36
C TYR A 267 12.13 -23.77 -17.78
N ALA A 268 12.92 -24.83 -17.93
CA ALA A 268 13.16 -25.49 -19.20
C ALA A 268 13.15 -27.00 -19.02
N VAL A 269 12.44 -27.70 -19.88
CA VAL A 269 12.33 -29.16 -19.90
C VAL A 269 12.59 -29.66 -21.33
N SER A 270 13.42 -30.69 -21.47
CA SER A 270 13.70 -31.31 -22.76
C SER A 270 12.78 -32.51 -23.02
N TRP A 271 12.27 -32.60 -24.24
CA TRP A 271 11.55 -33.77 -24.73
C TRP A 271 12.33 -34.44 -25.87
N ASP A 272 12.56 -35.74 -25.73
CA ASP A 272 13.35 -36.55 -26.67
C ASP A 272 12.50 -37.28 -27.75
N GLY A 273 11.25 -36.84 -27.95
CA GLY A 273 10.35 -37.47 -28.91
C GLY A 273 9.89 -38.87 -28.56
N LYS A 274 9.91 -39.25 -27.26
CA LYS A 274 9.41 -40.55 -26.81
C LYS A 274 8.10 -40.43 -26.06
N ASN A 275 7.34 -41.53 -26.05
CA ASN A 275 6.13 -41.66 -25.25
C ASN A 275 6.44 -42.23 -23.85
N MET A 276 5.40 -42.37 -23.00
CA MET A 276 5.52 -42.87 -21.62
C MET A 276 6.17 -44.26 -21.46
N ILE A 277 6.19 -45.08 -22.53
CA ILE A 277 6.84 -46.40 -22.52
C ILE A 277 8.21 -46.35 -23.19
N GLY A 278 8.77 -45.18 -23.44
CA GLY A 278 10.12 -44.99 -24.00
C GLY A 278 10.24 -45.25 -25.51
N LYS A 279 9.12 -45.43 -26.23
CA LYS A 279 9.12 -45.66 -27.69
C LYS A 279 9.06 -44.32 -28.43
N SER A 280 9.92 -44.16 -29.44
CA SER A 280 9.90 -42.95 -30.30
C SER A 280 8.55 -42.77 -30.98
N VAL A 281 8.07 -41.56 -31.00
CA VAL A 281 6.82 -41.17 -31.70
C VAL A 281 7.11 -40.87 -33.17
N GLY A 282 6.11 -40.95 -34.03
CA GLY A 282 6.25 -40.65 -35.43
C GLY A 282 6.50 -39.17 -35.68
N SER A 283 6.98 -38.84 -36.89
CA SER A 283 7.05 -37.45 -37.32
C SER A 283 5.65 -36.86 -37.40
N GLY A 284 5.43 -35.69 -36.82
CA GLY A 284 4.10 -35.05 -36.80
C GLY A 284 4.06 -33.82 -35.92
N ILE A 285 2.86 -33.30 -35.73
CA ILE A 285 2.58 -32.15 -34.83
C ILE A 285 2.18 -32.71 -33.45
N TYR A 286 2.75 -32.13 -32.43
CA TYR A 286 2.47 -32.41 -31.02
C TYR A 286 2.07 -31.14 -30.30
N ILE A 287 1.16 -31.24 -29.36
CA ILE A 287 0.64 -30.14 -28.58
C ILE A 287 1.22 -30.25 -27.18
N VAL A 288 1.89 -29.22 -26.72
CA VAL A 288 2.34 -29.10 -25.33
C VAL A 288 1.29 -28.34 -24.53
N LYS A 289 0.89 -28.90 -23.40
CA LYS A 289 -0.06 -28.31 -22.48
C LYS A 289 0.56 -28.15 -21.11
N LEU A 290 0.57 -26.94 -20.59
CA LEU A 290 0.87 -26.62 -19.20
C LEU A 290 -0.46 -26.37 -18.48
N SER A 291 -0.67 -26.99 -17.33
CA SER A 291 -1.87 -26.85 -16.48
C SER A 291 -1.46 -26.91 -15.01
N THR A 292 -2.28 -26.37 -14.16
CA THR A 292 -2.22 -26.39 -12.69
C THR A 292 -3.44 -27.06 -12.16
#